data_03e0c07dad92a6ed0d72a3fc2c71c19c
#
_entry.id   03e0c07dad92a6ed0d72a3fc2c71c19c
#
_cell.length_a   1.000
_cell.length_b   1.000
_cell.length_c   1.000
_cell.angle_alpha   90.00
_cell.angle_beta   90.00
_cell.angle_gamma   90.00
#
_symmetry.space_group_name_H-M   'P 1'
#
loop_
_entity.id
_entity.type
_entity.pdbx_description
1 polymer ?
#
loop_
_entity_poly.entity_id
_entity_poly.type
_entity_poly.pdbx_seq_one_letter_code
_entity_poly.pdbx_strand_id
1 'polypeptide(L)'
;MILILRSKRQVNMANEKLTAISPLDGRYADKTEELSRIFSEYGLIKYRVEIEIRWLQMLANNSEIIELDKFDTDTNNQLNQIIDNFDVSDAESVKEIEKTTNHDVKAVEYFISRQFNDHKNINDFIHFGCTSEDINNLAYAMMLKEARESILNPLMISLHKEIKGLALKHRDTPMLSRTHGQTASPTTVGKEFANVLSRLNIINNELNEINIYGKLNGAVGNFNAHHIAYPECDWLEISSKFIKSLNLEPNLVTTQIEPHDWMAKYCHNLIRYNTVLLDMSRDIWGYISLGYFKQRLEKNEVGSSTMPHKINPIDFENAEGNLGLANSLFGHFAEKLPISRFQRDLTDSTVQRNLGVAIGYGVIAIKSLLKGINKLEIDEIVINNDIENRWEVLGEAIQTVMRRYGIPEPYEKLKTLTRGNKITKSILSDFVQSMDIPDHAKNGLLNLTPSTYIGLASKLTNLSK
;
A
#
# COMPACT_ATOMS: atom_id res chain seq x y z
N MET A 1 9.22 -44.57 -3.76
CA MET A 1 7.92 -44.11 -4.24
C MET A 1 7.61 -42.67 -3.78
N ILE A 2 7.81 -42.30 -2.53
CA ILE A 2 7.57 -40.96 -1.97
C ILE A 2 8.48 -39.87 -2.59
N LEU A 3 9.74 -40.15 -2.86
CA LEU A 3 10.67 -39.21 -3.50
C LEU A 3 10.32 -38.91 -4.97
N ILE A 4 9.80 -39.89 -5.71
CA ILE A 4 9.40 -39.70 -7.10
C ILE A 4 8.09 -38.91 -7.21
N LEU A 5 7.19 -39.05 -6.23
CA LEU A 5 5.96 -38.27 -6.16
C LEU A 5 6.23 -36.80 -5.78
N ARG A 6 7.20 -36.54 -4.89
CA ARG A 6 7.65 -35.17 -4.57
C ARG A 6 8.31 -34.49 -5.78
N SER A 7 9.14 -35.20 -6.56
CA SER A 7 9.78 -34.63 -7.75
C SER A 7 8.77 -34.32 -8.86
N LYS A 8 7.78 -35.17 -9.09
CA LYS A 8 6.70 -34.92 -10.08
C LYS A 8 5.80 -33.75 -9.65
N ARG A 9 5.50 -33.59 -8.35
CA ARG A 9 4.69 -32.47 -7.83
C ARG A 9 5.46 -31.14 -7.98
N GLN A 10 6.77 -31.10 -7.69
CA GLN A 10 7.61 -29.90 -7.90
C GLN A 10 7.75 -29.54 -9.38
N VAL A 11 7.87 -30.53 -10.28
CA VAL A 11 7.93 -30.30 -11.74
C VAL A 11 6.59 -29.79 -12.28
N ASN A 12 5.43 -30.25 -11.75
CA ASN A 12 4.13 -29.71 -12.13
C ASN A 12 3.93 -28.27 -11.65
N MET A 13 4.28 -27.94 -10.40
CA MET A 13 4.18 -26.55 -9.89
C MET A 13 5.08 -25.57 -10.66
N ALA A 14 6.29 -26.00 -11.06
CA ALA A 14 7.15 -25.16 -11.90
C ALA A 14 6.56 -24.92 -13.30
N ASN A 15 5.91 -25.92 -13.89
CA ASN A 15 5.21 -25.77 -15.18
C ASN A 15 3.97 -24.89 -15.06
N GLU A 16 3.22 -24.96 -13.96
CA GLU A 16 2.05 -24.12 -13.71
C GLU A 16 2.41 -22.64 -13.67
N LYS A 17 3.50 -22.25 -12.99
CA LYS A 17 3.99 -20.85 -12.97
C LYS A 17 4.37 -20.34 -14.37
N LEU A 18 4.97 -21.19 -15.22
CA LEU A 18 5.37 -20.80 -16.57
C LEU A 18 4.19 -20.63 -17.53
N THR A 19 3.08 -21.31 -17.29
CA THR A 19 1.87 -21.25 -18.09
C THR A 19 0.78 -20.37 -17.54
N ALA A 20 1.02 -19.75 -16.37
CA ALA A 20 0.08 -18.82 -15.73
C ALA A 20 -0.13 -17.56 -16.59
N ILE A 21 -1.40 -17.19 -16.81
CA ILE A 21 -1.78 -15.99 -17.55
C ILE A 21 -1.47 -14.73 -16.72
N SER A 22 -1.74 -14.79 -15.42
CA SER A 22 -1.43 -13.68 -14.51
C SER A 22 0.07 -13.65 -14.19
N PRO A 23 0.78 -12.52 -14.40
CA PRO A 23 2.17 -12.41 -13.99
C PRO A 23 2.35 -12.52 -12.46
N LEU A 24 1.31 -12.28 -11.65
CA LEU A 24 1.36 -12.47 -10.19
C LEU A 24 1.54 -13.94 -9.82
N ASP A 25 0.86 -14.85 -10.53
CA ASP A 25 0.91 -16.28 -10.30
C ASP A 25 2.05 -16.96 -11.07
N GLY A 26 2.59 -16.27 -12.08
CA GLY A 26 3.72 -16.73 -12.89
C GLY A 26 5.04 -16.08 -12.51
N ARG A 27 5.43 -15.07 -13.29
CA ARG A 27 6.72 -14.37 -13.18
C ARG A 27 7.04 -13.84 -11.78
N TYR A 28 6.03 -13.38 -11.04
CA TYR A 28 6.19 -12.75 -9.74
C TYR A 28 5.68 -13.61 -8.57
N ALA A 29 5.34 -14.86 -8.80
CA ALA A 29 4.76 -15.74 -7.79
C ALA A 29 5.57 -15.78 -6.49
N ASP A 30 6.91 -15.83 -6.59
CA ASP A 30 7.80 -15.84 -5.42
C ASP A 30 7.80 -14.51 -4.64
N LYS A 31 7.37 -13.41 -5.27
CA LYS A 31 7.25 -12.10 -4.61
C LYS A 31 5.90 -11.89 -3.93
N THR A 32 4.90 -12.66 -4.31
CA THR A 32 3.50 -12.54 -3.87
C THR A 32 3.01 -13.76 -3.09
N GLU A 33 3.89 -14.73 -2.80
CA GLU A 33 3.55 -16.00 -2.12
C GLU A 33 2.80 -15.78 -0.81
N GLU A 34 3.20 -14.80 -0.01
CA GLU A 34 2.57 -14.46 1.26
C GLU A 34 1.11 -13.99 1.11
N LEU A 35 0.75 -13.37 -0.05
CA LEU A 35 -0.61 -12.96 -0.37
C LEU A 35 -1.52 -14.12 -0.75
N SER A 36 -0.95 -15.23 -1.25
CA SER A 36 -1.75 -16.37 -1.70
C SER A 36 -2.52 -17.02 -0.55
N ARG A 37 -2.00 -16.98 0.67
CA ARG A 37 -2.67 -17.49 1.87
C ARG A 37 -3.91 -16.68 2.24
N ILE A 38 -3.97 -15.43 1.83
CA ILE A 38 -5.06 -14.49 2.15
C ILE A 38 -6.03 -14.39 0.97
N PHE A 39 -5.53 -14.08 -0.24
CA PHE A 39 -6.37 -13.67 -1.38
C PHE A 39 -6.60 -14.74 -2.44
N SER A 40 -6.09 -15.95 -2.26
CA SER A 40 -6.45 -17.07 -3.14
C SER A 40 -7.86 -17.57 -2.85
N GLU A 41 -8.39 -18.44 -3.73
CA GLU A 41 -9.65 -19.14 -3.46
C GLU A 41 -9.58 -19.97 -2.17
N TYR A 42 -8.42 -20.60 -1.89
CA TYR A 42 -8.15 -21.25 -0.60
C TYR A 42 -8.30 -20.28 0.59
N GLY A 43 -7.68 -19.09 0.50
CA GLY A 43 -7.78 -18.08 1.55
C GLY A 43 -9.22 -17.67 1.81
N LEU A 44 -9.98 -17.34 0.76
CA LEU A 44 -11.38 -16.94 0.88
C LEU A 44 -12.24 -18.04 1.52
N ILE A 45 -12.06 -19.31 1.12
CA ILE A 45 -12.78 -20.45 1.71
C ILE A 45 -12.43 -20.59 3.18
N LYS A 46 -11.14 -20.49 3.55
CA LYS A 46 -10.68 -20.56 4.93
C LYS A 46 -11.36 -19.52 5.83
N TYR A 47 -11.40 -18.26 5.41
CA TYR A 47 -12.07 -17.20 6.19
C TYR A 47 -13.57 -17.44 6.31
N ARG A 48 -14.22 -17.94 5.27
CA ARG A 48 -15.65 -18.31 5.33
C ARG A 48 -15.89 -19.43 6.35
N VAL A 49 -15.07 -20.48 6.36
CA VAL A 49 -15.14 -21.57 7.34
C VAL A 49 -14.96 -21.03 8.75
N GLU A 50 -13.98 -20.17 8.97
CA GLU A 50 -13.76 -19.54 10.26
C GLU A 50 -14.98 -18.74 10.74
N ILE A 51 -15.55 -17.90 9.89
CA ILE A 51 -16.70 -17.06 10.24
C ILE A 51 -17.93 -17.92 10.57
N GLU A 52 -18.23 -18.95 9.78
CA GLU A 52 -19.34 -19.85 10.03
C GLU A 52 -19.20 -20.57 11.38
N ILE A 53 -18.00 -21.07 11.69
CA ILE A 53 -17.73 -21.75 12.97
C ILE A 53 -17.80 -20.76 14.13
N ARG A 54 -17.21 -19.57 14.01
CA ARG A 54 -17.28 -18.54 15.06
C ARG A 54 -18.72 -18.07 15.29
N TRP A 55 -19.52 -17.95 14.24
CA TRP A 55 -20.94 -17.62 14.37
C TRP A 55 -21.69 -18.73 15.11
N LEU A 56 -21.51 -19.97 14.74
CA LEU A 56 -22.09 -21.13 15.41
C LEU A 56 -21.71 -21.18 16.91
N GLN A 57 -20.43 -20.92 17.25
CA GLN A 57 -19.98 -20.82 18.64
C GLN A 57 -20.64 -19.66 19.40
N MET A 58 -20.85 -18.52 18.73
CA MET A 58 -21.54 -17.37 19.31
C MET A 58 -22.99 -17.69 19.65
N LEU A 59 -23.70 -18.36 18.74
CA LEU A 59 -25.08 -18.80 18.97
C LEU A 59 -25.18 -19.79 20.14
N ALA A 60 -24.30 -20.81 20.17
CA ALA A 60 -24.28 -21.81 21.26
C ALA A 60 -23.97 -21.20 22.64
N ASN A 61 -23.30 -20.06 22.69
CA ASN A 61 -22.99 -19.35 23.93
C ASN A 61 -24.14 -18.40 24.37
N ASN A 62 -25.18 -18.25 23.56
CA ASN A 62 -26.33 -17.42 23.92
C ASN A 62 -27.41 -18.23 24.60
N SER A 63 -27.71 -17.92 25.86
CA SER A 63 -28.68 -18.63 26.70
C SER A 63 -30.15 -18.47 26.24
N GLU A 64 -30.44 -17.53 25.35
CA GLU A 64 -31.78 -17.30 24.78
C GLU A 64 -32.07 -18.25 23.60
N ILE A 65 -31.01 -18.90 23.02
CA ILE A 65 -31.13 -19.89 21.95
C ILE A 65 -31.15 -21.28 22.59
N ILE A 66 -32.28 -21.68 23.10
CA ILE A 66 -32.43 -22.89 23.94
C ILE A 66 -32.38 -24.19 23.16
N GLU A 67 -32.56 -24.17 21.83
CA GLU A 67 -32.51 -25.35 20.97
C GLU A 67 -31.07 -25.72 20.57
N LEU A 68 -30.09 -24.84 20.84
CA LEU A 68 -28.68 -25.12 20.64
C LEU A 68 -27.97 -25.15 22.01
N ASP A 69 -27.62 -26.34 22.44
CA ASP A 69 -26.90 -26.53 23.71
C ASP A 69 -25.56 -25.78 23.66
N LYS A 70 -25.18 -25.22 24.81
CA LYS A 70 -23.82 -24.66 24.96
C LYS A 70 -22.78 -25.75 24.73
N PHE A 71 -21.86 -25.49 23.83
CA PHE A 71 -20.80 -26.43 23.51
C PHE A 71 -19.88 -26.69 24.72
N ASP A 72 -19.60 -27.96 24.98
CA ASP A 72 -18.56 -28.34 25.91
C ASP A 72 -17.15 -28.00 25.37
N THR A 73 -16.14 -28.26 26.20
CA THR A 73 -14.75 -27.99 25.84
C THR A 73 -14.31 -28.81 24.63
N ASP A 74 -14.74 -30.04 24.53
CA ASP A 74 -14.30 -30.96 23.46
C ASP A 74 -14.91 -30.56 22.12
N THR A 75 -16.20 -30.23 22.08
CA THR A 75 -16.87 -29.71 20.88
C THR A 75 -16.24 -28.39 20.42
N ASN A 76 -15.98 -27.46 21.36
CA ASN A 76 -15.30 -26.20 21.00
C ASN A 76 -13.88 -26.45 20.46
N ASN A 77 -13.14 -27.39 21.03
CA ASN A 77 -11.81 -27.76 20.53
C ASN A 77 -11.88 -28.37 19.13
N GLN A 78 -12.85 -29.24 18.84
CA GLN A 78 -13.06 -29.78 17.50
C GLN A 78 -13.35 -28.67 16.47
N LEU A 79 -14.25 -27.74 16.80
CA LEU A 79 -14.54 -26.58 15.94
C LEU A 79 -13.30 -25.71 15.69
N ASN A 80 -12.52 -25.43 16.73
CA ASN A 80 -11.28 -24.67 16.59
C ASN A 80 -10.25 -25.43 15.74
N GLN A 81 -10.13 -26.77 15.90
CA GLN A 81 -9.22 -27.59 15.09
C GLN A 81 -9.57 -27.57 13.60
N ILE A 82 -10.85 -27.47 13.23
CA ILE A 82 -11.25 -27.30 11.82
C ILE A 82 -10.67 -26.00 11.25
N ILE A 83 -10.71 -24.91 12.02
CA ILE A 83 -10.15 -23.62 11.62
C ILE A 83 -8.62 -23.67 11.54
N ASP A 84 -7.97 -24.16 12.60
CA ASP A 84 -6.52 -24.10 12.77
C ASP A 84 -5.78 -25.04 11.80
N ASN A 85 -6.37 -26.21 11.51
CA ASN A 85 -5.80 -27.21 10.63
C ASN A 85 -6.30 -27.13 9.18
N PHE A 86 -7.18 -26.15 8.85
CA PHE A 86 -7.74 -26.01 7.49
C PHE A 86 -6.62 -25.86 6.45
N ASP A 87 -6.56 -26.80 5.52
CA ASP A 87 -5.52 -26.87 4.51
C ASP A 87 -6.10 -26.87 3.07
N VAL A 88 -5.23 -27.03 2.07
CA VAL A 88 -5.61 -27.03 0.67
C VAL A 88 -6.52 -28.23 0.33
N SER A 89 -6.35 -29.38 1.00
CA SER A 89 -7.20 -30.56 0.73
C SER A 89 -8.62 -30.36 1.25
N ASP A 90 -8.79 -29.60 2.32
CA ASP A 90 -10.10 -29.18 2.82
C ASP A 90 -10.80 -28.24 1.83
N ALA A 91 -10.05 -27.26 1.30
CA ALA A 91 -10.56 -26.38 0.26
C ALA A 91 -10.93 -27.13 -1.01
N GLU A 92 -10.14 -28.12 -1.44
CA GLU A 92 -10.48 -29.02 -2.54
C GLU A 92 -11.79 -29.77 -2.25
N SER A 93 -12.01 -30.21 -1.02
CA SER A 93 -13.26 -30.89 -0.60
C SER A 93 -14.46 -29.94 -0.69
N VAL A 94 -14.31 -28.68 -0.28
CA VAL A 94 -15.35 -27.64 -0.47
C VAL A 94 -15.62 -27.43 -1.96
N LYS A 95 -14.61 -27.35 -2.81
CA LYS A 95 -14.77 -27.18 -4.27
C LYS A 95 -15.47 -28.38 -4.93
N GLU A 96 -15.23 -29.60 -4.46
CA GLU A 96 -15.99 -30.77 -4.96
C GLU A 96 -17.48 -30.69 -4.59
N ILE A 97 -17.82 -30.20 -3.40
CA ILE A 97 -19.21 -29.96 -3.01
C ILE A 97 -19.82 -28.86 -3.90
N GLU A 98 -19.09 -27.79 -4.13
CA GLU A 98 -19.53 -26.65 -4.95
C GLU A 98 -19.88 -27.07 -6.38
N LYS A 99 -19.18 -28.02 -7.00
CA LYS A 99 -19.50 -28.56 -8.32
C LYS A 99 -20.92 -29.12 -8.42
N THR A 100 -21.44 -29.62 -7.29
CA THR A 100 -22.78 -30.17 -7.23
C THR A 100 -23.83 -29.15 -6.87
N THR A 101 -23.49 -28.25 -5.93
CA THR A 101 -24.43 -27.25 -5.41
C THR A 101 -24.53 -26.01 -6.30
N ASN A 102 -23.49 -25.74 -7.10
CA ASN A 102 -23.29 -24.50 -7.85
C ASN A 102 -23.43 -23.25 -6.97
N HIS A 103 -23.00 -23.37 -5.71
CA HIS A 103 -23.09 -22.29 -4.72
C HIS A 103 -21.94 -22.41 -3.72
N ASP A 104 -21.04 -21.42 -3.72
CA ASP A 104 -19.79 -21.45 -2.98
C ASP A 104 -19.95 -21.43 -1.45
N VAL A 105 -20.77 -20.50 -0.90
CA VAL A 105 -21.00 -20.44 0.56
C VAL A 105 -21.77 -21.69 1.04
N LYS A 106 -22.78 -22.17 0.28
CA LYS A 106 -23.49 -23.39 0.64
C LYS A 106 -22.59 -24.62 0.68
N ALA A 107 -21.56 -24.64 -0.16
CA ALA A 107 -20.55 -25.70 -0.12
C ALA A 107 -19.74 -25.69 1.19
N VAL A 108 -19.45 -24.51 1.73
CA VAL A 108 -18.80 -24.35 3.05
C VAL A 108 -19.70 -24.88 4.16
N GLU A 109 -21.00 -24.54 4.16
CA GLU A 109 -21.96 -25.07 5.14
C GLU A 109 -21.98 -26.61 5.13
N TYR A 110 -22.06 -27.21 3.95
CA TYR A 110 -22.05 -28.69 3.83
C TYR A 110 -20.71 -29.30 4.23
N PHE A 111 -19.59 -28.65 3.98
CA PHE A 111 -18.29 -29.09 4.43
C PHE A 111 -18.25 -29.15 5.96
N ILE A 112 -18.68 -28.09 6.65
CA ILE A 112 -18.72 -28.03 8.11
C ILE A 112 -19.71 -29.09 8.66
N SER A 113 -20.91 -29.18 8.09
CA SER A 113 -21.92 -30.14 8.49
C SER A 113 -21.44 -31.61 8.44
N ARG A 114 -20.62 -31.96 7.45
CA ARG A 114 -20.01 -33.32 7.35
C ARG A 114 -19.07 -33.66 8.47
N GLN A 115 -18.50 -32.68 9.18
CA GLN A 115 -17.64 -32.89 10.36
C GLN A 115 -18.46 -33.27 11.60
N PHE A 116 -19.79 -33.02 11.59
CA PHE A 116 -20.70 -33.19 12.71
C PHE A 116 -21.92 -34.06 12.35
N ASN A 117 -21.70 -35.14 11.55
CA ASN A 117 -22.77 -35.99 11.04
C ASN A 117 -23.74 -36.55 12.10
N ASP A 118 -23.25 -36.76 13.33
CA ASP A 118 -24.03 -37.33 14.43
C ASP A 118 -24.68 -36.28 15.37
N HIS A 119 -24.47 -34.98 15.08
CA HIS A 119 -24.93 -33.84 15.89
C HIS A 119 -25.96 -33.00 15.15
N LYS A 120 -27.20 -33.51 15.04
CA LYS A 120 -28.27 -32.84 14.31
C LYS A 120 -28.49 -31.39 14.77
N ASN A 121 -28.50 -31.14 16.08
CA ASN A 121 -28.70 -29.78 16.62
C ASN A 121 -27.63 -28.78 16.16
N ILE A 122 -26.37 -29.20 16.00
CA ILE A 122 -25.29 -28.36 15.47
C ILE A 122 -25.55 -28.02 14.01
N ASN A 123 -25.91 -29.03 13.20
CA ASN A 123 -26.11 -28.85 11.77
C ASN A 123 -27.27 -27.91 11.43
N ASP A 124 -28.30 -27.87 12.23
CA ASP A 124 -29.46 -26.98 12.02
C ASP A 124 -29.14 -25.50 12.30
N PHE A 125 -28.03 -25.20 13.02
CA PHE A 125 -27.58 -23.84 13.34
C PHE A 125 -26.38 -23.35 12.52
N ILE A 126 -25.80 -24.17 11.65
CA ILE A 126 -24.80 -23.69 10.68
C ILE A 126 -25.50 -22.69 9.74
N HIS A 127 -24.89 -21.53 9.53
CA HIS A 127 -25.44 -20.43 8.70
C HIS A 127 -26.82 -19.88 9.19
N PHE A 128 -27.10 -20.05 10.48
CA PHE A 128 -28.42 -19.67 11.02
C PHE A 128 -28.67 -18.18 10.90
N GLY A 129 -29.79 -17.82 10.26
CA GLY A 129 -30.21 -16.45 10.01
C GLY A 129 -29.39 -15.69 8.97
N CYS A 130 -28.29 -16.26 8.50
CA CYS A 130 -27.36 -15.61 7.58
C CYS A 130 -27.85 -15.60 6.14
N THR A 131 -27.31 -14.69 5.39
CA THR A 131 -27.19 -14.74 3.92
C THR A 131 -25.72 -14.89 3.54
N SER A 132 -25.42 -15.38 2.36
CA SER A 132 -24.03 -15.57 1.91
C SER A 132 -23.18 -14.31 2.08
N GLU A 133 -23.77 -13.13 1.98
CA GLU A 133 -23.08 -11.88 2.10
C GLU A 133 -22.70 -11.52 3.54
N ASP A 134 -23.43 -12.04 4.55
CA ASP A 134 -23.01 -11.94 5.95
C ASP A 134 -21.64 -12.59 6.16
N ILE A 135 -21.38 -13.69 5.46
CA ILE A 135 -20.12 -14.42 5.52
C ILE A 135 -19.06 -13.76 4.61
N ASN A 136 -19.43 -13.42 3.36
CA ASN A 136 -18.51 -12.87 2.37
C ASN A 136 -17.93 -11.52 2.78
N ASN A 137 -18.77 -10.58 3.25
CA ASN A 137 -18.28 -9.26 3.65
C ASN A 137 -17.29 -9.33 4.81
N LEU A 138 -17.56 -10.20 5.80
CA LEU A 138 -16.66 -10.41 6.93
C LEU A 138 -15.36 -11.09 6.48
N ALA A 139 -15.43 -12.06 5.55
CA ALA A 139 -14.24 -12.69 5.00
C ALA A 139 -13.35 -11.67 4.30
N TYR A 140 -13.86 -10.87 3.38
CA TYR A 140 -13.08 -9.82 2.72
C TYR A 140 -12.57 -8.75 3.68
N ALA A 141 -13.34 -8.39 4.70
CA ALA A 141 -12.91 -7.46 5.73
C ALA A 141 -11.70 -8.01 6.52
N MET A 142 -11.76 -9.27 6.94
CA MET A 142 -10.65 -9.95 7.62
C MET A 142 -9.43 -10.09 6.71
N MET A 143 -9.61 -10.48 5.45
CA MET A 143 -8.54 -10.59 4.46
C MET A 143 -7.80 -9.25 4.25
N LEU A 144 -8.53 -8.15 4.07
CA LEU A 144 -7.94 -6.82 3.91
C LEU A 144 -7.24 -6.33 5.18
N LYS A 145 -7.81 -6.64 6.35
CA LYS A 145 -7.19 -6.34 7.64
C LYS A 145 -5.87 -7.07 7.82
N GLU A 146 -5.87 -8.38 7.61
CA GLU A 146 -4.66 -9.19 7.74
C GLU A 146 -3.59 -8.76 6.74
N ALA A 147 -3.94 -8.52 5.49
CA ALA A 147 -3.00 -8.03 4.47
C ALA A 147 -2.39 -6.68 4.86
N ARG A 148 -3.19 -5.76 5.42
CA ARG A 148 -2.69 -4.47 5.93
C ARG A 148 -1.69 -4.67 7.06
N GLU A 149 -2.03 -5.48 8.04
CA GLU A 149 -1.26 -5.62 9.28
C GLU A 149 -0.02 -6.50 9.10
N SER A 150 -0.14 -7.62 8.39
CA SER A 150 0.92 -8.62 8.29
C SER A 150 1.85 -8.45 7.08
N ILE A 151 1.41 -7.76 6.02
CA ILE A 151 2.17 -7.64 4.77
C ILE A 151 2.46 -6.19 4.41
N LEU A 152 1.40 -5.35 4.25
CA LEU A 152 1.59 -3.98 3.75
C LEU A 152 2.35 -3.11 4.76
N ASN A 153 1.93 -3.07 6.02
CA ASN A 153 2.58 -2.26 7.04
C ASN A 153 4.06 -2.60 7.24
N PRO A 154 4.48 -3.87 7.39
CA PRO A 154 5.89 -4.21 7.48
C PRO A 154 6.70 -3.79 6.25
N LEU A 155 6.17 -3.94 5.04
CA LEU A 155 6.83 -3.51 3.81
C LEU A 155 6.95 -1.98 3.72
N MET A 156 5.87 -1.24 4.05
CA MET A 156 5.86 0.22 4.08
C MET A 156 6.86 0.76 5.12
N ILE A 157 6.90 0.19 6.32
CA ILE A 157 7.86 0.55 7.37
C ILE A 157 9.30 0.31 6.89
N SER A 158 9.55 -0.82 6.23
CA SER A 158 10.88 -1.11 5.67
C SER A 158 11.28 -0.09 4.62
N LEU A 159 10.37 0.27 3.70
CA LEU A 159 10.62 1.30 2.69
C LEU A 159 10.87 2.68 3.31
N HIS A 160 10.05 3.07 4.29
CA HIS A 160 10.23 4.34 5.02
C HIS A 160 11.59 4.41 5.70
N LYS A 161 12.06 3.31 6.29
CA LYS A 161 13.38 3.21 6.91
C LYS A 161 14.51 3.47 5.92
N GLU A 162 14.45 2.87 4.73
CA GLU A 162 15.46 3.07 3.69
C GLU A 162 15.46 4.51 3.14
N ILE A 163 14.27 5.08 2.86
CA ILE A 163 14.14 6.48 2.42
C ILE A 163 14.66 7.43 3.50
N LYS A 164 14.33 7.19 4.77
CA LYS A 164 14.85 7.96 5.91
C LYS A 164 16.38 7.88 6.01
N GLY A 165 16.94 6.68 5.78
CA GLY A 165 18.38 6.48 5.74
C GLY A 165 19.05 7.36 4.69
N LEU A 166 18.53 7.41 3.47
CA LEU A 166 19.02 8.29 2.40
C LEU A 166 18.86 9.77 2.77
N ALA A 167 17.68 10.16 3.29
CA ALA A 167 17.43 11.53 3.70
C ALA A 167 18.47 12.03 4.73
N LEU A 168 18.72 11.24 5.77
CA LEU A 168 19.66 11.61 6.82
C LEU A 168 21.13 11.59 6.34
N LYS A 169 21.51 10.60 5.54
CA LYS A 169 22.87 10.47 5.00
C LYS A 169 23.25 11.66 4.12
N HIS A 170 22.32 12.13 3.29
CA HIS A 170 22.55 13.20 2.32
C HIS A 170 21.86 14.54 2.70
N ARG A 171 21.54 14.75 3.99
CA ARG A 171 20.81 15.95 4.45
C ARG A 171 21.55 17.26 4.13
N ASP A 172 22.89 17.22 4.07
CA ASP A 172 23.76 18.36 3.83
C ASP A 172 24.39 18.37 2.43
N THR A 173 24.07 17.38 1.57
CA THR A 173 24.56 17.29 0.19
C THR A 173 23.78 18.27 -0.69
N PRO A 174 24.37 19.41 -1.11
CA PRO A 174 23.65 20.42 -1.90
C PRO A 174 23.40 19.92 -3.32
N MET A 175 22.25 20.28 -3.89
CA MET A 175 21.84 19.89 -5.23
C MET A 175 21.01 21.02 -5.85
N LEU A 176 21.19 21.27 -7.16
CA LEU A 176 20.32 22.21 -7.88
C LEU A 176 18.89 21.68 -7.99
N SER A 177 17.92 22.49 -7.63
CA SER A 177 16.54 22.19 -7.97
C SER A 177 16.28 22.37 -9.48
N ARG A 178 15.32 21.63 -10.01
CA ARG A 178 14.88 21.70 -11.40
C ARG A 178 13.39 22.06 -11.46
N THR A 179 13.08 23.36 -11.41
CA THR A 179 11.70 23.82 -11.59
C THR A 179 11.43 24.02 -13.08
N HIS A 180 10.34 23.48 -13.60
CA HIS A 180 10.05 23.47 -15.02
C HIS A 180 11.19 22.89 -15.89
N GLY A 181 11.98 21.97 -15.33
CA GLY A 181 13.17 21.43 -15.99
C GLY A 181 14.37 22.38 -16.06
N GLN A 182 14.24 23.61 -15.56
CA GLN A 182 15.30 24.61 -15.54
C GLN A 182 16.02 24.67 -14.19
N THR A 183 17.30 25.06 -14.23
CA THR A 183 18.10 25.32 -13.02
C THR A 183 17.44 26.36 -12.14
N ALA A 184 17.22 26.04 -10.89
CA ALA A 184 16.60 26.89 -9.88
C ALA A 184 17.43 26.93 -8.59
N SER A 185 16.88 27.56 -7.54
CA SER A 185 17.54 27.66 -6.23
C SER A 185 17.96 26.29 -5.70
N PRO A 186 19.13 26.18 -5.07
CA PRO A 186 19.62 24.91 -4.53
C PRO A 186 18.74 24.36 -3.39
N THR A 187 18.71 23.05 -3.31
CA THR A 187 18.15 22.25 -2.21
C THR A 187 19.22 21.29 -1.70
N THR A 188 18.85 20.28 -0.90
CA THR A 188 19.71 19.13 -0.61
C THR A 188 19.06 17.83 -1.03
N VAL A 189 19.86 16.85 -1.43
CA VAL A 189 19.41 15.50 -1.74
C VAL A 189 18.58 14.93 -0.60
N GLY A 190 19.05 15.12 0.65
CA GLY A 190 18.34 14.62 1.82
C GLY A 190 16.97 15.26 2.02
N LYS A 191 16.81 16.56 1.75
CA LYS A 191 15.52 17.25 1.88
C LYS A 191 14.49 16.76 0.85
N GLU A 192 14.93 16.39 -0.35
CA GLU A 192 14.02 15.81 -1.36
C GLU A 192 13.49 14.45 -0.90
N PHE A 193 14.34 13.54 -0.39
CA PHE A 193 13.88 12.29 0.22
C PHE A 193 13.02 12.51 1.48
N ALA A 194 13.33 13.53 2.28
CA ALA A 194 12.53 13.88 3.45
C ALA A 194 11.11 14.34 3.09
N ASN A 195 10.94 15.04 1.97
CA ASN A 195 9.62 15.39 1.44
C ASN A 195 8.79 14.15 1.08
N VAL A 196 9.39 13.20 0.40
CA VAL A 196 8.72 11.91 0.08
C VAL A 196 8.32 11.20 1.37
N LEU A 197 9.25 11.03 2.31
CA LEU A 197 8.99 10.35 3.58
C LEU A 197 7.85 11.01 4.38
N SER A 198 7.84 12.33 4.46
CA SER A 198 6.79 13.08 5.16
C SER A 198 5.40 12.81 4.57
N ARG A 199 5.27 12.81 3.25
CA ARG A 199 4.02 12.49 2.53
C ARG A 199 3.58 11.05 2.80
N LEU A 200 4.50 10.09 2.72
CA LEU A 200 4.22 8.68 2.96
C LEU A 200 3.79 8.41 4.41
N ASN A 201 4.44 9.05 5.40
CA ASN A 201 4.07 8.89 6.81
C ASN A 201 2.64 9.36 7.08
N ILE A 202 2.23 10.52 6.54
CA ILE A 202 0.87 11.03 6.69
C ILE A 202 -0.14 10.02 6.14
N ILE A 203 0.09 9.54 4.91
CA ILE A 203 -0.84 8.63 4.24
C ILE A 203 -0.88 7.26 4.94
N ASN A 204 0.26 6.76 5.42
CA ASN A 204 0.30 5.49 6.15
C ASN A 204 -0.44 5.56 7.49
N ASN A 205 -0.33 6.68 8.21
CA ASN A 205 -1.10 6.90 9.43
C ASN A 205 -2.61 6.89 9.13
N GLU A 206 -3.05 7.62 8.10
CA GLU A 206 -4.45 7.63 7.65
C GLU A 206 -4.93 6.22 7.27
N LEU A 207 -4.09 5.38 6.62
CA LEU A 207 -4.43 4.00 6.28
C LEU A 207 -4.70 3.15 7.52
N ASN A 208 -3.88 3.34 8.56
CA ASN A 208 -4.01 2.60 9.80
C ASN A 208 -5.21 3.03 10.65
N GLU A 209 -5.68 4.27 10.48
CA GLU A 209 -6.87 4.80 11.14
C GLU A 209 -8.18 4.43 10.43
N ILE A 210 -8.13 3.77 9.27
CA ILE A 210 -9.34 3.32 8.57
C ILE A 210 -9.97 2.17 9.36
N ASN A 211 -11.17 2.41 9.90
CA ASN A 211 -12.01 1.38 10.46
C ASN A 211 -12.47 0.43 9.34
N ILE A 212 -12.37 -0.85 9.59
CA ILE A 212 -12.81 -1.91 8.68
C ILE A 212 -14.14 -2.41 9.21
N TYR A 213 -15.20 -2.21 8.43
CA TYR A 213 -16.57 -2.54 8.83
C TYR A 213 -16.98 -3.92 8.34
N GLY A 214 -17.88 -4.53 9.11
CA GLY A 214 -18.58 -5.74 8.72
C GLY A 214 -20.06 -5.69 9.10
N LYS A 215 -20.85 -6.50 8.43
CA LYS A 215 -22.28 -6.66 8.74
C LYS A 215 -22.60 -8.14 8.94
N LEU A 216 -23.56 -8.43 9.85
CA LEU A 216 -24.23 -9.71 10.00
C LEU A 216 -25.65 -9.41 10.47
N ASN A 217 -26.58 -9.29 9.52
CA ASN A 217 -27.95 -8.83 9.76
C ASN A 217 -28.97 -9.43 8.77
N GLY A 218 -28.58 -10.50 8.06
CA GLY A 218 -29.47 -11.28 7.21
C GLY A 218 -29.69 -10.72 5.81
N ALA A 219 -30.65 -11.30 5.13
CA ALA A 219 -30.87 -11.21 3.69
C ALA A 219 -31.06 -9.79 3.12
N VAL A 220 -31.54 -8.86 3.91
CA VAL A 220 -31.77 -7.45 3.51
C VAL A 220 -31.34 -6.43 4.57
N GLY A 221 -30.58 -6.87 5.58
CA GLY A 221 -30.05 -6.00 6.61
C GLY A 221 -31.01 -5.67 7.76
N ASN A 222 -32.09 -6.42 7.92
CA ASN A 222 -33.15 -6.10 8.88
C ASN A 222 -33.33 -7.15 9.98
N PHE A 223 -32.48 -8.19 10.06
CA PHE A 223 -32.62 -9.31 11.00
C PHE A 223 -33.95 -10.05 10.91
N ASN A 224 -34.63 -10.06 9.75
CA ASN A 224 -35.99 -10.60 9.61
C ASN A 224 -36.12 -12.03 10.12
N ALA A 225 -35.26 -12.93 9.68
CA ALA A 225 -35.26 -14.34 10.08
C ALA A 225 -34.89 -14.52 11.55
N HIS A 226 -33.88 -13.78 12.00
CA HIS A 226 -33.42 -13.80 13.38
C HIS A 226 -34.53 -13.39 14.35
N HIS A 227 -35.18 -12.24 14.09
CA HIS A 227 -36.21 -11.68 14.96
C HIS A 227 -37.49 -12.52 15.02
N ILE A 228 -37.85 -13.21 13.91
CA ILE A 228 -39.02 -14.07 13.92
C ILE A 228 -38.77 -15.40 14.62
N ALA A 229 -37.48 -15.90 14.52
CA ALA A 229 -37.10 -17.15 15.16
C ALA A 229 -36.92 -16.99 16.69
N TYR A 230 -36.26 -15.90 17.11
CA TYR A 230 -36.00 -15.59 18.52
C TYR A 230 -36.28 -14.10 18.77
N PRO A 231 -37.53 -13.70 18.98
CA PRO A 231 -37.94 -12.31 19.19
C PRO A 231 -37.44 -11.75 20.53
N GLU A 232 -37.08 -12.60 21.49
CA GLU A 232 -36.48 -12.26 22.79
C GLU A 232 -35.03 -11.86 22.73
N CYS A 233 -34.28 -12.29 21.69
CA CYS A 233 -32.86 -11.99 21.54
C CYS A 233 -32.61 -10.55 21.10
N ASP A 234 -31.62 -9.88 21.71
CA ASP A 234 -31.09 -8.62 21.20
C ASP A 234 -30.10 -8.88 20.07
N TRP A 235 -30.64 -9.04 18.85
CA TRP A 235 -29.84 -9.32 17.66
C TRP A 235 -28.90 -8.19 17.27
N LEU A 236 -29.18 -6.95 17.65
CA LEU A 236 -28.28 -5.81 17.41
C LEU A 236 -27.01 -5.96 18.27
N GLU A 237 -27.19 -6.33 19.53
CA GLU A 237 -26.09 -6.56 20.44
C GLU A 237 -25.29 -7.81 20.07
N ILE A 238 -25.96 -8.94 19.76
CA ILE A 238 -25.32 -10.21 19.36
C ILE A 238 -24.46 -10.01 18.11
N SER A 239 -25.02 -9.41 17.05
CA SER A 239 -24.28 -9.12 15.82
C SER A 239 -23.09 -8.20 16.07
N SER A 240 -23.29 -7.14 16.86
CA SER A 240 -22.20 -6.21 17.21
C SER A 240 -21.08 -6.90 17.97
N LYS A 241 -21.41 -7.74 18.95
CA LYS A 241 -20.42 -8.53 19.71
C LYS A 241 -19.65 -9.49 18.80
N PHE A 242 -20.37 -10.16 17.90
CA PHE A 242 -19.77 -11.08 16.94
C PHE A 242 -18.75 -10.38 16.04
N ILE A 243 -19.14 -9.30 15.38
CA ILE A 243 -18.28 -8.54 14.47
C ILE A 243 -17.05 -8.00 15.21
N LYS A 244 -17.23 -7.48 16.43
CA LYS A 244 -16.11 -7.03 17.28
C LYS A 244 -15.18 -8.16 17.70
N SER A 245 -15.70 -9.38 17.89
CA SER A 245 -14.86 -10.54 18.19
C SER A 245 -13.90 -10.91 17.04
N LEU A 246 -14.24 -10.53 15.81
CA LEU A 246 -13.39 -10.63 14.61
C LEU A 246 -12.45 -9.42 14.46
N ASN A 247 -12.40 -8.52 15.46
CA ASN A 247 -11.65 -7.26 15.42
C ASN A 247 -12.07 -6.34 14.25
N LEU A 248 -13.37 -6.30 13.94
CA LEU A 248 -13.99 -5.44 12.94
C LEU A 248 -14.98 -4.48 13.62
N GLU A 249 -15.36 -3.42 12.91
CA GLU A 249 -16.38 -2.48 13.38
C GLU A 249 -17.77 -2.87 12.83
N PRO A 250 -18.82 -2.93 13.65
CA PRO A 250 -20.14 -3.31 13.19
C PRO A 250 -20.80 -2.20 12.38
N ASN A 251 -21.32 -2.55 11.19
CA ASN A 251 -22.26 -1.74 10.43
C ASN A 251 -23.65 -2.36 10.53
N LEU A 252 -24.52 -1.78 11.34
CA LEU A 252 -25.86 -2.29 11.62
C LEU A 252 -26.92 -1.81 10.61
N VAL A 253 -26.64 -0.73 9.89
CA VAL A 253 -27.60 -0.14 8.94
C VAL A 253 -27.12 -0.39 7.52
N THR A 254 -27.55 -1.50 6.95
CA THR A 254 -27.11 -1.97 5.62
C THR A 254 -28.31 -2.46 4.80
N THR A 255 -28.04 -2.89 3.59
CA THR A 255 -28.93 -3.73 2.78
C THR A 255 -28.50 -5.21 2.90
N GLN A 256 -28.59 -6.00 1.85
CA GLN A 256 -27.97 -7.33 1.85
C GLN A 256 -26.43 -7.23 1.91
N ILE A 257 -25.86 -6.17 1.32
CA ILE A 257 -24.42 -5.93 1.33
C ILE A 257 -24.02 -4.96 2.46
N GLU A 258 -22.80 -5.09 2.93
CA GLU A 258 -22.06 -3.98 3.54
C GLU A 258 -21.77 -2.96 2.42
N PRO A 259 -22.06 -1.63 2.58
CA PRO A 259 -22.00 -0.66 1.47
C PRO A 259 -20.62 -0.44 0.85
N HIS A 260 -19.55 -0.98 1.42
CA HIS A 260 -18.17 -0.90 0.94
C HIS A 260 -17.54 0.51 0.89
N ASP A 261 -18.15 1.51 1.51
CA ASP A 261 -17.60 2.87 1.56
C ASP A 261 -16.21 2.89 2.22
N TRP A 262 -15.99 2.08 3.25
CA TRP A 262 -14.69 1.94 3.89
C TRP A 262 -13.65 1.29 2.95
N MET A 263 -14.06 0.34 2.09
CA MET A 263 -13.18 -0.25 1.06
C MET A 263 -12.77 0.80 0.04
N ALA A 264 -13.70 1.68 -0.38
CA ALA A 264 -13.40 2.79 -1.26
C ALA A 264 -12.38 3.74 -0.61
N LYS A 265 -12.56 4.10 0.67
CA LYS A 265 -11.60 4.91 1.44
C LYS A 265 -10.23 4.22 1.52
N TYR A 266 -10.22 2.92 1.76
CA TYR A 266 -8.99 2.10 1.82
C TYR A 266 -8.25 2.13 0.46
N CYS A 267 -8.96 1.90 -0.64
CA CYS A 267 -8.40 1.95 -1.99
C CYS A 267 -7.88 3.35 -2.36
N HIS A 268 -8.63 4.42 -2.06
CA HIS A 268 -8.18 5.79 -2.31
C HIS A 268 -6.91 6.13 -1.52
N ASN A 269 -6.77 5.62 -0.29
CA ASN A 269 -5.56 5.83 0.50
C ASN A 269 -4.36 5.12 -0.14
N LEU A 270 -4.52 3.87 -0.59
CA LEU A 270 -3.47 3.14 -1.30
C LEU A 270 -3.09 3.80 -2.64
N ILE A 271 -4.05 4.37 -3.39
CA ILE A 271 -3.77 5.16 -4.60
C ILE A 271 -2.89 6.35 -4.27
N ARG A 272 -3.20 7.10 -3.20
CA ARG A 272 -2.39 8.24 -2.77
C ARG A 272 -0.98 7.82 -2.38
N TYR A 273 -0.85 6.74 -1.62
CA TYR A 273 0.45 6.16 -1.24
C TYR A 273 1.27 5.79 -2.48
N ASN A 274 0.69 5.02 -3.38
CA ASN A 274 1.31 4.60 -4.63
C ASN A 274 1.70 5.80 -5.52
N THR A 275 0.89 6.87 -5.53
CA THR A 275 1.17 8.09 -6.31
C THR A 275 2.43 8.81 -5.82
N VAL A 276 2.68 8.83 -4.49
CA VAL A 276 3.93 9.37 -3.94
C VAL A 276 5.13 8.52 -4.36
N LEU A 277 4.97 7.20 -4.38
CA LEU A 277 6.04 6.29 -4.84
C LEU A 277 6.30 6.40 -6.35
N LEU A 278 5.27 6.64 -7.16
CA LEU A 278 5.39 6.93 -8.60
C LEU A 278 6.21 8.20 -8.83
N ASP A 279 5.87 9.25 -8.11
CA ASP A 279 6.55 10.56 -8.14
C ASP A 279 8.04 10.38 -7.80
N MET A 280 8.35 9.72 -6.68
CA MET A 280 9.72 9.40 -6.28
C MET A 280 10.47 8.59 -7.35
N SER A 281 9.82 7.59 -7.95
CA SER A 281 10.46 6.73 -8.96
C SER A 281 10.88 7.51 -10.20
N ARG A 282 10.02 8.44 -10.64
CA ARG A 282 10.28 9.32 -11.78
C ARG A 282 11.37 10.33 -11.49
N ASP A 283 11.39 10.91 -10.29
CA ASP A 283 12.45 11.84 -9.89
C ASP A 283 13.81 11.13 -9.79
N ILE A 284 13.87 9.94 -9.21
CA ILE A 284 15.10 9.13 -9.17
C ILE A 284 15.57 8.81 -10.59
N TRP A 285 14.67 8.40 -11.49
CA TRP A 285 15.00 8.18 -12.90
C TRP A 285 15.54 9.46 -13.56
N GLY A 286 14.93 10.60 -13.28
CA GLY A 286 15.39 11.91 -13.74
C GLY A 286 16.79 12.26 -13.22
N TYR A 287 17.07 12.05 -11.94
CA TYR A 287 18.40 12.29 -11.35
C TYR A 287 19.45 11.32 -11.90
N ILE A 288 19.07 10.08 -12.23
CA ILE A 288 19.97 9.14 -12.92
C ILE A 288 20.29 9.67 -14.34
N SER A 289 19.34 10.21 -15.06
CA SER A 289 19.56 10.79 -16.39
C SER A 289 20.47 12.02 -16.39
N LEU A 290 20.50 12.77 -15.27
CA LEU A 290 21.42 13.89 -15.04
C LEU A 290 22.82 13.42 -14.55
N GLY A 291 22.99 12.13 -14.26
CA GLY A 291 24.21 11.59 -13.65
C GLY A 291 24.37 11.90 -12.16
N TYR A 292 23.38 12.53 -11.51
CA TYR A 292 23.39 12.81 -10.07
C TYR A 292 23.31 11.53 -9.23
N PHE A 293 22.54 10.57 -9.73
CA PHE A 293 22.38 9.26 -9.13
C PHE A 293 22.84 8.17 -10.11
N LYS A 294 23.28 7.04 -9.58
CA LYS A 294 23.63 5.86 -10.35
C LYS A 294 23.22 4.59 -9.62
N GLN A 295 23.07 3.50 -10.37
CA GLN A 295 22.80 2.19 -9.80
C GLN A 295 24.08 1.39 -9.71
N ARG A 296 24.36 0.79 -8.54
CA ARG A 296 25.43 -0.18 -8.37
C ARG A 296 25.07 -1.48 -9.08
N LEU A 297 26.03 -2.02 -9.82
CA LEU A 297 25.88 -3.34 -10.43
C LEU A 297 26.07 -4.44 -9.38
N GLU A 298 25.10 -5.31 -9.23
CA GLU A 298 25.24 -6.50 -8.39
C GLU A 298 26.04 -7.58 -9.14
N LYS A 299 26.81 -8.36 -8.36
CA LYS A 299 27.63 -9.46 -8.92
C LYS A 299 26.71 -10.44 -9.66
N ASN A 300 26.97 -10.67 -10.94
CA ASN A 300 26.21 -11.52 -11.86
C ASN A 300 24.96 -10.88 -12.48
N GLU A 301 24.62 -9.61 -12.23
CA GLU A 301 23.61 -8.90 -12.99
C GLU A 301 24.18 -8.38 -14.33
N VAL A 302 23.38 -8.47 -15.40
CA VAL A 302 23.69 -7.86 -16.70
C VAL A 302 22.96 -6.52 -16.77
N GLY A 303 23.71 -5.42 -16.79
CA GLY A 303 23.12 -4.06 -16.79
C GLY A 303 22.38 -3.72 -18.10
N SER A 304 22.88 -4.20 -19.23
CA SER A 304 22.28 -4.05 -20.55
C SER A 304 22.72 -5.20 -21.45
N SER A 305 21.81 -5.69 -22.28
CA SER A 305 22.12 -6.77 -23.25
C SER A 305 23.03 -6.33 -24.39
N THR A 306 23.09 -5.03 -24.69
CA THR A 306 23.80 -4.47 -25.86
C THR A 306 25.00 -3.60 -25.47
N MET A 307 24.90 -2.86 -24.36
CA MET A 307 25.94 -1.92 -23.91
C MET A 307 26.40 -2.30 -22.48
N PRO A 308 27.52 -2.99 -22.32
CA PRO A 308 27.96 -3.54 -21.02
C PRO A 308 28.20 -2.48 -19.93
N HIS A 309 28.49 -1.24 -20.32
CA HIS A 309 28.73 -0.11 -19.40
C HIS A 309 27.42 0.53 -18.90
N LYS A 310 26.25 0.19 -19.48
CA LYS A 310 24.97 0.82 -19.19
C LYS A 310 24.23 0.04 -18.11
N ILE A 311 24.00 0.68 -16.98
CA ILE A 311 23.22 0.11 -15.87
C ILE A 311 21.86 0.82 -15.83
N ASN A 312 20.81 0.11 -16.21
CA ASN A 312 19.46 0.65 -16.28
C ASN A 312 18.80 0.66 -14.88
N PRO A 313 17.99 1.69 -14.56
CA PRO A 313 17.24 1.76 -13.30
C PRO A 313 15.97 0.89 -13.31
N ILE A 314 16.09 -0.36 -13.74
CA ILE A 314 14.98 -1.28 -14.01
C ILE A 314 14.07 -1.53 -12.79
N ASP A 315 14.62 -1.41 -11.58
CA ASP A 315 13.86 -1.62 -10.35
C ASP A 315 12.85 -0.46 -10.14
N PHE A 316 13.22 0.78 -10.48
CA PHE A 316 12.31 1.94 -10.42
C PHE A 316 11.28 1.93 -11.56
N GLU A 317 11.68 1.54 -12.78
CA GLU A 317 10.78 1.37 -13.93
C GLU A 317 9.76 0.26 -13.68
N ASN A 318 10.19 -0.87 -13.09
CA ASN A 318 9.29 -1.95 -12.68
C ASN A 318 8.30 -1.51 -11.61
N ALA A 319 8.77 -0.72 -10.63
CA ALA A 319 7.89 -0.17 -9.61
C ALA A 319 6.84 0.77 -10.23
N GLU A 320 7.25 1.71 -11.10
CA GLU A 320 6.33 2.63 -11.77
C GLU A 320 5.22 1.88 -12.54
N GLY A 321 5.59 0.87 -13.31
CA GLY A 321 4.63 0.06 -14.07
C GLY A 321 3.62 -0.67 -13.19
N ASN A 322 4.09 -1.33 -12.12
CA ASN A 322 3.22 -2.08 -11.20
C ASN A 322 2.34 -1.17 -10.34
N LEU A 323 2.84 0.00 -9.90
CA LEU A 323 2.02 1.00 -9.19
C LEU A 323 0.89 1.54 -10.06
N GLY A 324 1.15 1.75 -11.35
CA GLY A 324 0.12 2.16 -12.32
C GLY A 324 -1.00 1.12 -12.46
N LEU A 325 -0.65 -0.16 -12.56
CA LEU A 325 -1.61 -1.26 -12.60
C LEU A 325 -2.43 -1.35 -11.29
N ALA A 326 -1.75 -1.29 -10.14
CA ALA A 326 -2.41 -1.28 -8.84
C ALA A 326 -3.42 -0.13 -8.71
N ASN A 327 -3.03 1.09 -9.07
CA ASN A 327 -3.89 2.26 -9.00
C ASN A 327 -5.11 2.18 -9.92
N SER A 328 -4.97 1.58 -11.11
CA SER A 328 -6.08 1.37 -12.03
C SER A 328 -7.14 0.43 -11.43
N LEU A 329 -6.72 -0.65 -10.77
CA LEU A 329 -7.61 -1.58 -10.10
C LEU A 329 -8.23 -0.95 -8.84
N PHE A 330 -7.44 -0.32 -7.98
CA PHE A 330 -7.96 0.35 -6.79
C PHE A 330 -8.94 1.47 -7.14
N GLY A 331 -8.71 2.22 -8.23
CA GLY A 331 -9.66 3.22 -8.72
C GLY A 331 -11.00 2.59 -9.10
N HIS A 332 -10.96 1.51 -9.87
CA HIS A 332 -12.17 0.77 -10.21
C HIS A 332 -12.91 0.23 -8.98
N PHE A 333 -12.19 -0.31 -7.99
CA PHE A 333 -12.81 -0.81 -6.76
C PHE A 333 -13.47 0.30 -5.96
N ALA A 334 -12.79 1.44 -5.81
CA ALA A 334 -13.31 2.59 -5.08
C ALA A 334 -14.58 3.17 -5.71
N GLU A 335 -14.68 3.15 -7.04
CA GLU A 335 -15.84 3.65 -7.77
C GLU A 335 -16.98 2.62 -7.86
N LYS A 336 -16.65 1.33 -8.00
CA LYS A 336 -17.65 0.29 -8.27
C LYS A 336 -18.26 -0.32 -7.02
N LEU A 337 -17.45 -0.62 -5.99
CA LEU A 337 -17.94 -1.39 -4.84
C LEU A 337 -19.06 -0.71 -4.05
N PRO A 338 -19.06 0.64 -3.86
CA PRO A 338 -20.19 1.32 -3.20
C PRO A 338 -21.49 1.35 -4.00
N ILE A 339 -21.49 0.89 -5.26
CA ILE A 339 -22.66 0.91 -6.13
C ILE A 339 -23.26 -0.47 -6.26
N SER A 340 -24.48 -0.65 -5.77
CA SER A 340 -25.29 -1.86 -5.97
C SER A 340 -26.72 -1.50 -6.40
N ARG A 341 -27.35 -2.36 -7.20
CA ARG A 341 -28.74 -2.17 -7.63
C ARG A 341 -29.68 -2.63 -6.55
N PHE A 342 -30.56 -1.72 -6.12
CA PHE A 342 -31.48 -1.96 -5.04
C PHE A 342 -30.74 -2.47 -3.78
N GLN A 343 -31.17 -3.60 -3.22
CA GLN A 343 -30.59 -4.18 -2.02
C GLN A 343 -29.37 -5.07 -2.31
N ARG A 344 -29.23 -5.56 -3.52
CA ARG A 344 -28.09 -6.33 -4.00
C ARG A 344 -28.12 -6.55 -5.51
N ASP A 345 -26.93 -6.49 -6.15
CA ASP A 345 -26.59 -7.23 -7.36
C ASP A 345 -25.27 -8.03 -7.15
N LEU A 346 -24.92 -8.92 -8.05
CA LEU A 346 -23.77 -9.82 -7.85
C LEU A 346 -22.45 -9.26 -8.40
N THR A 347 -22.41 -8.03 -8.91
CA THR A 347 -21.21 -7.49 -9.57
C THR A 347 -20.06 -7.23 -8.60
N ASP A 348 -20.34 -6.95 -7.33
CA ASP A 348 -19.38 -6.80 -6.25
C ASP A 348 -18.54 -8.06 -6.03
N SER A 349 -19.16 -9.24 -6.01
CA SER A 349 -18.47 -10.52 -5.82
C SER A 349 -17.40 -10.78 -6.88
N THR A 350 -17.67 -10.45 -8.16
CA THR A 350 -16.70 -10.58 -9.25
C THR A 350 -15.53 -9.62 -9.04
N VAL A 351 -15.80 -8.39 -8.60
CA VAL A 351 -14.80 -7.33 -8.43
C VAL A 351 -13.90 -7.61 -7.22
N GLN A 352 -14.48 -7.98 -6.09
CA GLN A 352 -13.76 -8.25 -4.83
C GLN A 352 -12.73 -9.39 -4.96
N ARG A 353 -12.96 -10.39 -5.81
CA ARG A 353 -11.98 -11.45 -6.10
C ARG A 353 -10.65 -10.93 -6.67
N ASN A 354 -10.61 -9.68 -7.14
CA ASN A 354 -9.41 -9.04 -7.68
C ASN A 354 -8.69 -8.12 -6.66
N LEU A 355 -9.17 -8.01 -5.40
CA LEU A 355 -8.52 -7.20 -4.38
C LEU A 355 -7.06 -7.60 -4.16
N GLY A 356 -6.80 -8.91 -4.07
CA GLY A 356 -5.45 -9.44 -3.93
C GLY A 356 -4.55 -9.15 -5.13
N VAL A 357 -5.12 -9.03 -6.33
CA VAL A 357 -4.37 -8.69 -7.56
C VAL A 357 -3.82 -7.26 -7.46
N ALA A 358 -4.65 -6.30 -7.06
CA ALA A 358 -4.22 -4.92 -6.89
C ALA A 358 -3.15 -4.76 -5.80
N ILE A 359 -3.37 -5.42 -4.65
CA ILE A 359 -2.40 -5.44 -3.54
C ILE A 359 -1.10 -6.11 -4.00
N GLY A 360 -1.17 -7.20 -4.77
CA GLY A 360 -0.01 -7.91 -5.31
C GLY A 360 0.88 -7.02 -6.18
N TYR A 361 0.31 -6.23 -7.08
CA TYR A 361 1.08 -5.24 -7.85
C TYR A 361 1.74 -4.20 -6.95
N GLY A 362 1.05 -3.71 -5.91
CA GLY A 362 1.62 -2.80 -4.91
C GLY A 362 2.81 -3.42 -4.17
N VAL A 363 2.68 -4.67 -3.72
CA VAL A 363 3.75 -5.43 -3.04
C VAL A 363 4.97 -5.61 -3.94
N ILE A 364 4.78 -5.99 -5.20
CA ILE A 364 5.87 -6.12 -6.18
C ILE A 364 6.60 -4.78 -6.34
N ALA A 365 5.85 -3.70 -6.46
CA ALA A 365 6.42 -2.37 -6.62
C ALA A 365 7.25 -1.95 -5.41
N ILE A 366 6.74 -2.12 -4.19
CA ILE A 366 7.49 -1.78 -2.96
C ILE A 366 8.75 -2.64 -2.83
N LYS A 367 8.68 -3.95 -3.11
CA LYS A 367 9.85 -4.84 -3.12
C LYS A 367 10.88 -4.42 -4.18
N SER A 368 10.43 -3.94 -5.34
CA SER A 368 11.32 -3.41 -6.38
C SER A 368 11.96 -2.09 -5.97
N LEU A 369 11.22 -1.17 -5.33
CA LEU A 369 11.76 0.08 -4.78
C LEU A 369 12.83 -0.19 -3.72
N LEU A 370 12.57 -1.10 -2.79
CA LEU A 370 13.57 -1.50 -1.79
C LEU A 370 14.86 -1.99 -2.44
N LYS A 371 14.74 -2.84 -3.48
CA LYS A 371 15.90 -3.33 -4.24
C LYS A 371 16.62 -2.17 -4.94
N GLY A 372 15.89 -1.28 -5.62
CA GLY A 372 16.45 -0.14 -6.33
C GLY A 372 17.17 0.86 -5.40
N ILE A 373 16.55 1.18 -4.25
CA ILE A 373 17.12 2.08 -3.24
C ILE A 373 18.41 1.51 -2.65
N ASN A 374 18.46 0.21 -2.37
CA ASN A 374 19.66 -0.45 -1.84
C ASN A 374 20.84 -0.43 -2.81
N LYS A 375 20.60 -0.27 -4.12
CA LYS A 375 21.64 -0.12 -5.16
C LYS A 375 21.92 1.33 -5.53
N LEU A 376 21.18 2.30 -4.95
CA LEU A 376 21.29 3.70 -5.33
C LEU A 376 22.53 4.35 -4.72
N GLU A 377 23.33 4.95 -5.56
CA GLU A 377 24.49 5.75 -5.17
C GLU A 377 24.31 7.20 -5.64
N ILE A 378 24.72 8.14 -4.80
CA ILE A 378 24.69 9.57 -5.09
C ILE A 378 26.08 9.99 -5.56
N ASP A 379 26.18 10.58 -6.76
CA ASP A 379 27.43 11.07 -7.33
C ASP A 379 27.63 12.54 -6.96
N GLU A 380 28.21 12.75 -5.76
CA GLU A 380 28.46 14.09 -5.22
C GLU A 380 29.43 14.89 -6.12
N ILE A 381 30.30 14.23 -6.88
CA ILE A 381 31.24 14.92 -7.80
C ILE A 381 30.44 15.56 -8.94
N VAL A 382 29.54 14.82 -9.57
CA VAL A 382 28.69 15.34 -10.67
C VAL A 382 27.79 16.47 -10.16
N ILE A 383 27.17 16.27 -8.99
CA ILE A 383 26.31 17.29 -8.36
C ILE A 383 27.09 18.57 -8.08
N ASN A 384 28.28 18.44 -7.48
CA ASN A 384 29.13 19.61 -7.15
C ASN A 384 29.59 20.34 -8.42
N ASN A 385 30.00 19.61 -9.45
CA ASN A 385 30.43 20.21 -10.73
C ASN A 385 29.30 21.01 -11.41
N ASP A 386 28.04 20.55 -11.29
CA ASP A 386 26.89 21.28 -11.87
C ASP A 386 26.56 22.52 -11.04
N ILE A 387 26.62 22.46 -9.71
CA ILE A 387 26.24 23.57 -8.83
C ILE A 387 27.31 24.69 -8.76
N GLU A 388 28.61 24.37 -8.77
CA GLU A 388 29.71 25.32 -8.55
C GLU A 388 29.72 26.49 -9.53
N ASN A 389 29.27 26.27 -10.76
CA ASN A 389 29.30 27.28 -11.84
C ASN A 389 27.97 28.03 -12.02
N ARG A 390 26.99 27.84 -11.13
CA ARG A 390 25.62 28.39 -11.24
C ARG A 390 25.41 29.61 -10.37
N TRP A 391 26.29 30.58 -10.46
CA TRP A 391 26.24 31.81 -9.65
C TRP A 391 24.94 32.61 -9.85
N GLU A 392 24.26 32.45 -10.99
CA GLU A 392 22.96 33.06 -11.29
C GLU A 392 21.87 32.67 -10.28
N VAL A 393 21.94 31.51 -9.59
CA VAL A 393 20.96 31.08 -8.61
C VAL A 393 20.93 31.96 -7.34
N LEU A 394 22.00 32.73 -7.09
CA LEU A 394 22.08 33.67 -5.98
C LEU A 394 21.30 34.98 -6.26
N GLY A 395 20.82 35.17 -7.48
CA GLY A 395 20.01 36.35 -7.83
C GLY A 395 18.76 36.48 -6.96
N GLU A 396 18.13 35.40 -6.58
CA GLU A 396 16.99 35.38 -5.65
C GLU A 396 17.36 35.94 -4.28
N ALA A 397 18.47 35.47 -3.70
CA ALA A 397 18.96 35.93 -2.41
C ALA A 397 19.27 37.44 -2.44
N ILE A 398 19.99 37.88 -3.47
CA ILE A 398 20.39 39.27 -3.66
C ILE A 398 19.14 40.15 -3.81
N GLN A 399 18.19 39.77 -4.66
CA GLN A 399 16.95 40.50 -4.86
C GLN A 399 16.15 40.64 -3.55
N THR A 400 16.08 39.59 -2.76
CA THR A 400 15.34 39.59 -1.50
C THR A 400 15.97 40.49 -0.50
N VAL A 401 17.30 40.52 -0.39
CA VAL A 401 18.04 41.45 0.49
C VAL A 401 17.89 42.92 0.02
N MET A 402 17.94 43.16 -1.31
CA MET A 402 17.68 44.50 -1.85
C MET A 402 16.27 45.00 -1.47
N ARG A 403 15.25 44.16 -1.55
CA ARG A 403 13.89 44.52 -1.11
C ARG A 403 13.83 44.85 0.39
N ARG A 404 14.47 44.04 1.20
CA ARG A 404 14.54 44.27 2.67
C ARG A 404 15.07 45.65 3.01
N TYR A 405 16.07 46.15 2.27
CA TYR A 405 16.73 47.44 2.52
C TYR A 405 16.22 48.58 1.61
N GLY A 406 15.06 48.36 0.93
CA GLY A 406 14.42 49.45 0.17
C GLY A 406 15.15 49.88 -1.10
N ILE A 407 16.02 49.03 -1.65
CA ILE A 407 16.67 49.34 -2.96
C ILE A 407 15.62 49.37 -4.04
N PRO A 408 15.50 50.48 -4.80
CA PRO A 408 14.50 50.58 -5.84
C PRO A 408 14.80 49.65 -7.03
N GLU A 409 13.74 49.11 -7.66
CA GLU A 409 13.80 48.30 -8.87
C GLU A 409 14.76 47.09 -8.79
N PRO A 410 14.69 46.26 -7.72
CA PRO A 410 15.69 45.23 -7.51
C PRO A 410 15.69 44.19 -8.62
N TYR A 411 14.51 43.84 -9.22
CA TYR A 411 14.42 42.90 -10.32
C TYR A 411 15.06 43.42 -11.60
N GLU A 412 14.79 44.69 -11.95
CA GLU A 412 15.32 45.25 -13.20
C GLU A 412 16.85 45.44 -13.14
N LYS A 413 17.39 45.79 -11.96
CA LYS A 413 18.85 45.85 -11.72
C LYS A 413 19.52 44.51 -11.93
N LEU A 414 18.96 43.43 -11.35
CA LEU A 414 19.50 42.08 -11.56
C LEU A 414 19.30 41.59 -12.98
N LYS A 415 18.18 41.86 -13.60
CA LYS A 415 17.90 41.51 -15.00
C LYS A 415 18.91 42.13 -15.93
N THR A 416 19.29 43.40 -15.71
CA THR A 416 20.34 44.09 -16.47
C THR A 416 21.70 43.40 -16.30
N LEU A 417 22.02 42.96 -15.07
CA LEU A 417 23.26 42.26 -14.75
C LEU A 417 23.33 40.88 -15.42
N THR A 418 22.21 40.16 -15.47
CA THR A 418 22.15 38.76 -15.90
C THR A 418 21.91 38.58 -17.39
N ARG A 419 21.35 39.59 -18.09
CA ARG A 419 20.92 39.48 -19.48
C ARG A 419 22.12 39.42 -20.45
N GLY A 420 22.31 38.24 -21.08
CA GLY A 420 23.37 38.04 -22.08
C GLY A 420 24.77 37.77 -21.51
N ASN A 421 24.95 37.79 -20.22
CA ASN A 421 26.24 37.54 -19.55
C ASN A 421 26.21 36.26 -18.73
N LYS A 422 27.31 35.49 -18.77
CA LYS A 422 27.54 34.41 -17.81
C LYS A 422 27.87 35.06 -16.47
N ILE A 423 27.02 34.80 -15.48
CA ILE A 423 27.23 35.31 -14.13
C ILE A 423 28.38 34.56 -13.47
N THR A 424 29.31 35.33 -12.91
CA THR A 424 30.46 34.80 -12.17
C THR A 424 30.49 35.34 -10.75
N LYS A 425 31.31 34.75 -9.88
CA LYS A 425 31.53 35.20 -8.53
C LYS A 425 31.95 36.70 -8.48
N SER A 426 32.87 37.07 -9.36
CA SER A 426 33.39 38.47 -9.41
C SER A 426 32.26 39.45 -9.74
N ILE A 427 31.49 39.17 -10.80
CA ILE A 427 30.38 40.08 -11.20
C ILE A 427 29.37 40.25 -10.07
N LEU A 428 29.00 39.19 -9.37
CA LEU A 428 28.09 39.28 -8.21
C LEU A 428 28.73 40.00 -7.02
N SER A 429 30.01 39.75 -6.75
CA SER A 429 30.71 40.43 -5.65
C SER A 429 30.80 41.93 -5.90
N ASP A 430 31.18 42.37 -7.10
CA ASP A 430 31.26 43.79 -7.47
C ASP A 430 29.87 44.47 -7.36
N PHE A 431 28.83 43.78 -7.80
CA PHE A 431 27.45 44.24 -7.70
C PHE A 431 27.02 44.41 -6.23
N VAL A 432 27.28 43.37 -5.38
CA VAL A 432 26.93 43.41 -3.95
C VAL A 432 27.70 44.53 -3.23
N GLN A 433 28.96 44.75 -3.55
CA GLN A 433 29.78 45.84 -2.94
C GLN A 433 29.24 47.22 -3.33
N SER A 434 28.69 47.40 -4.55
CA SER A 434 28.13 48.66 -4.99
C SER A 434 26.79 49.04 -4.36
N MET A 435 26.09 48.08 -3.71
CA MET A 435 24.80 48.34 -3.09
C MET A 435 24.89 49.20 -1.82
N ASP A 436 23.94 50.12 -1.64
CA ASP A 436 23.78 50.90 -0.42
C ASP A 436 22.93 50.09 0.61
N ILE A 437 23.59 49.10 1.26
CA ILE A 437 23.02 48.27 2.32
C ILE A 437 24.04 48.12 3.47
N PRO A 438 23.60 47.77 4.67
CA PRO A 438 24.51 47.59 5.82
C PRO A 438 25.60 46.54 5.58
N ASP A 439 26.79 46.75 6.11
CA ASP A 439 27.97 45.89 5.92
C ASP A 439 27.72 44.44 6.34
N HIS A 440 26.96 44.20 7.41
CA HIS A 440 26.62 42.84 7.80
C HIS A 440 25.79 42.12 6.73
N ALA A 441 24.92 42.82 6.00
CA ALA A 441 24.13 42.25 4.90
C ALA A 441 25.00 42.02 3.66
N LYS A 442 25.90 42.97 3.32
CA LYS A 442 26.91 42.78 2.27
C LYS A 442 27.74 41.53 2.53
N ASN A 443 28.32 41.44 3.74
CA ASN A 443 29.16 40.31 4.14
C ASN A 443 28.38 38.99 4.07
N GLY A 444 27.10 38.97 4.48
CA GLY A 444 26.23 37.81 4.34
C GLY A 444 26.10 37.34 2.88
N LEU A 445 25.88 38.27 1.94
CA LEU A 445 25.76 37.94 0.51
C LEU A 445 27.12 37.56 -0.12
N LEU A 446 28.21 38.20 0.24
CA LEU A 446 29.56 37.92 -0.29
C LEU A 446 30.09 36.56 0.14
N ASN A 447 29.64 36.04 1.28
CA ASN A 447 29.99 34.70 1.76
C ASN A 447 29.12 33.58 1.18
N LEU A 448 28.04 33.94 0.49
CA LEU A 448 27.19 32.91 -0.18
C LEU A 448 27.90 32.33 -1.41
N THR A 449 27.75 31.03 -1.55
CA THR A 449 28.08 30.28 -2.76
C THR A 449 26.83 29.53 -3.23
N PRO A 450 26.76 29.09 -4.48
CA PRO A 450 25.65 28.23 -4.91
C PRO A 450 25.45 27.01 -4.02
N SER A 451 26.53 26.36 -3.56
CA SER A 451 26.47 25.18 -2.68
C SER A 451 26.09 25.47 -1.23
N THR A 452 26.26 26.70 -0.75
CA THR A 452 25.85 27.10 0.62
C THR A 452 24.46 27.72 0.68
N TYR A 453 23.87 28.06 -0.47
CA TYR A 453 22.54 28.66 -0.58
C TYR A 453 21.43 27.59 -0.51
N ILE A 454 21.43 26.81 0.54
CA ILE A 454 20.45 25.72 0.77
C ILE A 454 19.39 26.06 1.83
N GLY A 455 19.41 27.28 2.34
CA GLY A 455 18.46 27.76 3.35
C GLY A 455 18.37 26.86 4.59
N LEU A 456 17.19 26.36 4.89
CA LEU A 456 16.90 25.48 6.02
C LEU A 456 16.79 24.00 5.63
N ALA A 457 17.24 23.59 4.43
CA ALA A 457 17.04 22.23 3.93
C ALA A 457 17.52 21.15 4.90
N SER A 458 18.73 21.30 5.47
CA SER A 458 19.29 20.38 6.47
C SER A 458 18.44 20.28 7.76
N LYS A 459 17.85 21.39 8.20
CA LYS A 459 16.95 21.39 9.37
C LYS A 459 15.62 20.74 9.05
N LEU A 460 15.05 21.03 7.87
CA LEU A 460 13.78 20.46 7.40
C LEU A 460 13.87 18.95 7.24
N THR A 461 15.01 18.42 6.79
CA THR A 461 15.26 16.98 6.73
C THR A 461 15.07 16.29 8.08
N ASN A 462 15.46 16.94 9.19
CA ASN A 462 15.31 16.38 10.53
C ASN A 462 13.86 16.40 11.05
N LEU A 463 12.96 17.15 10.43
CA LEU A 463 11.54 17.22 10.81
C LEU A 463 10.70 16.08 10.18
N SER A 464 11.20 15.39 9.17
CA SER A 464 10.55 14.25 8.53
C SER A 464 10.72 12.96 9.35
N LYS A 465 10.30 13.00 10.63
CA LYS A 465 10.46 11.88 11.57
C LYS A 465 9.45 10.77 11.34
#